data_ce037e3ffd35dd1278ecbbf2e97ea4c5
#
_entry.id   ce037e3ffd35dd1278ecbbf2e97ea4c5
#
_cell.length_a   1.000
_cell.length_b   1.000
_cell.length_c   1.000
_cell.angle_alpha   90.00
_cell.angle_beta   90.00
_cell.angle_gamma   90.00
#
_symmetry.space_group_name_H-M   'P 1'
#
loop_
_entity.id
_entity.type
_entity.pdbx_description
1 polymer ?
#
loop_
_entity_poly.entity_id
_entity_poly.type
_entity_poly.pdbx_seq_one_letter_code
_entity_poly.pdbx_strand_id
1 'polypeptide(L)'
;MKLPPKLGSIHFVGIGGIGMSGIAEVLHNLGYKVQGSDASDGANVKRLADKGITTFVGHKAENLGEAEVVVVSTAIKRDNPELLAAREKRLPVVRRAEMLAELMRLKSCVAIAGTHGKTTTTSLVATLLEKGGLDPTVINGGIINAYGTNARMGEGEWMVVEADESDGTFLKLPADVAIVTNIDPEHLDHYGNFDAVRAAFRQFVENVPFYGFGVM
;
A
#
# COMPACT_ATOMS: atom_id res chain seq x y z
N MET A 1 -8.66 -8.38 13.18
CA MET A 1 -8.79 -7.14 14.00
C MET A 1 -8.98 -6.01 13.01
N LYS A 2 -10.03 -5.23 13.10
CA LYS A 2 -10.28 -4.10 12.19
C LYS A 2 -9.57 -2.87 12.71
N LEU A 3 -9.12 -1.98 11.82
CA LEU A 3 -8.66 -0.64 12.22
C LEU A 3 -9.69 -0.01 13.16
N PRO A 4 -9.26 0.65 14.27
CA PRO A 4 -10.20 1.22 15.23
C PRO A 4 -11.11 2.24 14.54
N PRO A 5 -12.45 2.15 14.71
CA PRO A 5 -13.38 3.07 14.04
C PRO A 5 -13.27 4.51 14.54
N LYS A 6 -12.61 4.73 15.67
CA LYS A 6 -12.33 6.04 16.27
C LYS A 6 -10.85 6.40 16.22
N LEU A 7 -10.13 5.94 15.20
CA LEU A 7 -8.77 6.40 14.96
C LEU A 7 -8.82 7.87 14.55
N GLY A 8 -8.01 8.70 15.17
CA GLY A 8 -7.88 10.13 14.83
C GLY A 8 -7.24 10.32 13.45
N SER A 9 -6.67 11.48 13.20
CA SER A 9 -6.08 11.77 11.88
C SER A 9 -4.87 10.88 11.59
N ILE A 10 -4.83 10.31 10.38
CA ILE A 10 -3.71 9.53 9.84
C ILE A 10 -2.89 10.45 8.94
N HIS A 11 -1.62 10.66 9.28
CA HIS A 11 -0.72 11.51 8.50
C HIS A 11 0.25 10.68 7.65
N PHE A 12 0.28 10.95 6.35
CA PHE A 12 1.15 10.28 5.38
C PHE A 12 2.36 11.15 5.05
N VAL A 13 3.58 10.65 5.30
CA VAL A 13 4.83 11.30 4.90
C VAL A 13 5.29 10.72 3.57
N GLY A 14 5.28 11.52 2.50
CA GLY A 14 5.45 11.09 1.11
C GLY A 14 4.14 10.62 0.48
N ILE A 15 3.04 11.33 0.72
CA ILE A 15 1.68 10.95 0.29
C ILE A 15 1.52 10.87 -1.22
N GLY A 16 2.32 11.63 -1.99
CA GLY A 16 2.28 11.66 -3.45
C GLY A 16 2.88 10.42 -4.12
N GLY A 17 3.61 9.59 -3.37
CA GLY A 17 4.11 8.32 -3.88
C GLY A 17 2.98 7.42 -4.38
N ILE A 18 3.21 6.67 -5.48
CA ILE A 18 2.17 5.86 -6.13
C ILE A 18 1.49 4.93 -5.10
N GLY A 19 2.25 4.07 -4.40
CA GLY A 19 1.67 3.17 -3.41
C GLY A 19 1.09 3.86 -2.17
N MET A 20 1.61 5.05 -1.80
CA MET A 20 1.11 5.82 -0.65
C MET A 20 -0.25 6.47 -0.96
N SER A 21 -0.37 7.10 -2.13
CA SER A 21 -1.59 7.79 -2.55
C SER A 21 -2.78 6.85 -2.67
N GLY A 22 -2.58 5.62 -3.14
CA GLY A 22 -3.62 4.61 -3.21
C GLY A 22 -4.15 4.20 -1.84
N ILE A 23 -3.26 3.94 -0.88
CA ILE A 23 -3.64 3.60 0.50
C ILE A 23 -4.38 4.77 1.16
N ALA A 24 -3.86 6.01 1.00
CA ALA A 24 -4.46 7.22 1.54
C ALA A 24 -5.90 7.42 1.02
N GLU A 25 -6.11 7.22 -0.28
CA GLU A 25 -7.42 7.33 -0.92
C GLU A 25 -8.40 6.28 -0.41
N VAL A 26 -7.99 5.02 -0.28
CA VAL A 26 -8.85 3.95 0.25
C VAL A 26 -9.24 4.24 1.70
N LEU A 27 -8.30 4.64 2.55
CA LEU A 27 -8.60 5.03 3.95
C LEU A 27 -9.57 6.20 4.03
N HIS A 28 -9.39 7.22 3.20
CA HIS A 28 -10.30 8.37 3.13
C HIS A 28 -11.71 7.93 2.74
N ASN A 29 -11.85 7.09 1.71
CA ASN A 29 -13.15 6.56 1.27
C ASN A 29 -13.83 5.67 2.33
N LEU A 30 -13.05 5.02 3.20
CA LEU A 30 -13.55 4.29 4.37
C LEU A 30 -13.97 5.20 5.53
N GLY A 31 -13.84 6.53 5.38
CA GLY A 31 -14.27 7.52 6.38
C GLY A 31 -13.21 7.90 7.42
N TYR A 32 -11.96 7.46 7.27
CA TYR A 32 -10.88 7.91 8.13
C TYR A 32 -10.45 9.34 7.78
N LYS A 33 -10.06 10.12 8.77
CA LYS A 33 -9.41 11.41 8.55
C LYS A 33 -7.99 11.18 8.05
N VAL A 34 -7.73 11.55 6.81
CA VAL A 34 -6.43 11.39 6.16
C VAL A 34 -5.86 12.74 5.79
N GLN A 35 -4.60 12.92 6.06
CA GLN A 35 -3.80 14.06 5.63
C GLN A 35 -2.38 13.59 5.26
N GLY A 36 -1.59 14.43 4.61
CA GLY A 36 -0.20 14.08 4.39
C GLY A 36 0.62 15.13 3.67
N SER A 37 1.91 14.92 3.67
CA SER A 37 2.90 15.78 3.05
C SER A 37 3.65 15.08 1.92
N ASP A 38 4.13 15.86 0.97
CA ASP A 38 5.09 15.42 -0.04
C ASP A 38 6.12 16.52 -0.34
N ALA A 39 7.28 16.14 -0.84
CA ALA A 39 8.32 17.08 -1.21
C ALA A 39 7.91 17.99 -2.37
N SER A 40 6.99 17.51 -3.23
CA SER A 40 6.55 18.20 -4.44
C SER A 40 5.03 18.20 -4.60
N ASP A 41 4.51 19.21 -5.31
CA ASP A 41 3.10 19.32 -5.72
C ASP A 41 2.81 18.49 -6.98
N GLY A 42 3.02 17.17 -6.86
CA GLY A 42 2.83 16.22 -7.96
C GLY A 42 1.36 15.92 -8.27
N ALA A 43 1.12 15.23 -9.40
CA ALA A 43 -0.23 14.89 -9.86
C ALA A 43 -1.06 14.11 -8.81
N ASN A 44 -0.43 13.19 -8.08
CA ASN A 44 -1.11 12.43 -7.01
C ASN A 44 -1.51 13.34 -5.83
N VAL A 45 -0.65 14.29 -5.44
CA VAL A 45 -0.94 15.25 -4.36
C VAL A 45 -2.17 16.09 -4.73
N LYS A 46 -2.20 16.64 -5.95
CA LYS A 46 -3.35 17.40 -6.48
C LYS A 46 -4.62 16.57 -6.50
N ARG A 47 -4.54 15.35 -7.03
CA ARG A 47 -5.68 14.43 -7.10
C ARG A 47 -6.25 14.11 -5.71
N LEU A 48 -5.39 13.94 -4.71
CA LEU A 48 -5.83 13.69 -3.33
C LEU A 48 -6.48 14.94 -2.72
N ALA A 49 -5.92 16.13 -2.98
CA ALA A 49 -6.50 17.39 -2.55
C ALA A 49 -7.89 17.63 -3.16
N ASP A 50 -8.07 17.34 -4.46
CA ASP A 50 -9.36 17.43 -5.16
C ASP A 50 -10.42 16.49 -4.57
N LYS A 51 -9.99 15.38 -3.92
CA LYS A 51 -10.85 14.44 -3.18
C LYS A 51 -11.13 14.86 -1.73
N GLY A 52 -10.61 16.01 -1.28
CA GLY A 52 -10.82 16.52 0.08
C GLY A 52 -9.81 16.05 1.12
N ILE A 53 -8.73 15.39 0.71
CA ILE A 53 -7.63 15.01 1.61
C ILE A 53 -6.73 16.24 1.81
N THR A 54 -6.45 16.61 3.04
CA THR A 54 -5.54 17.71 3.35
C THR A 54 -4.10 17.34 2.97
N THR A 55 -3.49 18.10 2.06
CA THR A 55 -2.13 17.86 1.59
C THR A 55 -1.22 19.06 1.85
N PHE A 56 0.04 18.79 2.18
CA PHE A 56 1.07 19.80 2.41
C PHE A 56 2.24 19.59 1.44
N VAL A 57 2.75 20.67 0.89
CA VAL A 57 3.98 20.64 0.09
C VAL A 57 5.17 21.03 0.98
N GLY A 58 6.18 20.16 0.99
CA GLY A 58 7.31 20.24 1.91
C GLY A 58 7.03 19.57 3.25
N HIS A 59 8.09 19.07 3.86
CA HIS A 59 8.03 18.36 5.14
C HIS A 59 8.32 19.31 6.30
N LYS A 60 7.38 19.48 7.22
CA LYS A 60 7.50 20.33 8.41
C LYS A 60 6.83 19.66 9.60
N ALA A 61 7.40 19.81 10.80
CA ALA A 61 6.87 19.24 12.04
C ALA A 61 5.40 19.64 12.29
N GLU A 62 5.03 20.87 11.91
CA GLU A 62 3.70 21.44 12.10
C GLU A 62 2.63 20.71 11.25
N ASN A 63 3.01 20.07 10.14
CA ASN A 63 2.08 19.34 9.27
C ASN A 63 1.40 18.18 10.00
N LEU A 64 2.03 17.64 11.05
CA LEU A 64 1.43 16.56 11.85
C LEU A 64 0.11 17.00 12.51
N GLY A 65 0.02 18.26 12.94
CA GLY A 65 -1.17 18.75 13.62
C GLY A 65 -1.63 17.81 14.74
N GLU A 66 -2.87 17.33 14.62
CA GLU A 66 -3.52 16.39 15.54
C GLU A 66 -3.46 14.92 15.06
N ALA A 67 -2.45 14.57 14.26
CA ALA A 67 -2.28 13.19 13.81
C ALA A 67 -2.07 12.24 15.01
N GLU A 68 -2.71 11.08 14.95
CA GLU A 68 -2.54 10.00 15.93
C GLU A 68 -1.68 8.85 15.41
N VAL A 69 -1.55 8.73 14.09
CA VAL A 69 -0.72 7.73 13.40
C VAL A 69 0.02 8.39 12.26
N VAL A 70 1.28 8.02 12.06
CA VAL A 70 2.08 8.46 10.92
C VAL A 70 2.39 7.26 10.04
N VAL A 71 2.06 7.37 8.75
CA VAL A 71 2.43 6.38 7.73
C VAL A 71 3.59 6.93 6.92
N VAL A 72 4.67 6.16 6.79
CA VAL A 72 5.89 6.61 6.14
C VAL A 72 6.23 5.77 4.90
N SER A 73 6.61 6.47 3.82
CA SER A 73 7.20 5.84 2.63
C SER A 73 8.65 5.41 2.89
N THR A 74 9.09 4.34 2.25
CA THR A 74 10.48 3.86 2.30
C THR A 74 11.49 4.88 1.74
N ALA A 75 11.05 5.78 0.86
CA ALA A 75 11.87 6.85 0.30
C ALA A 75 12.20 7.99 1.30
N ILE A 76 11.49 8.05 2.42
CA ILE A 76 11.66 9.11 3.42
C ILE A 76 12.85 8.80 4.35
N LYS A 77 13.75 9.75 4.46
CA LYS A 77 14.92 9.65 5.32
C LYS A 77 14.55 9.71 6.81
N ARG A 78 15.37 9.10 7.65
CA ARG A 78 15.13 9.02 9.11
C ARG A 78 15.20 10.37 9.84
N ASP A 79 15.86 11.37 9.24
CA ASP A 79 16.01 12.74 9.74
C ASP A 79 14.91 13.69 9.24
N ASN A 80 13.89 13.18 8.59
CA ASN A 80 12.72 13.96 8.16
C ASN A 80 12.07 14.65 9.37
N PRO A 81 11.78 15.98 9.31
CA PRO A 81 11.27 16.74 10.46
C PRO A 81 9.93 16.23 11.00
N GLU A 82 9.07 15.68 10.15
CA GLU A 82 7.79 15.10 10.58
C GLU A 82 8.01 13.79 11.34
N LEU A 83 8.98 12.95 10.91
CA LEU A 83 9.32 11.73 11.64
C LEU A 83 9.99 12.02 12.98
N LEU A 84 10.82 13.04 13.07
CA LEU A 84 11.42 13.47 14.34
C LEU A 84 10.34 13.95 15.31
N ALA A 85 9.46 14.82 14.85
CA ALA A 85 8.34 15.33 15.65
C ALA A 85 7.34 14.21 16.06
N ALA A 86 7.08 13.23 15.17
CA ALA A 86 6.26 12.06 15.50
C ALA A 86 6.86 11.24 16.64
N ARG A 87 8.19 11.04 16.64
CA ARG A 87 8.91 10.33 17.72
C ARG A 87 8.88 11.09 19.03
N GLU A 88 9.07 12.41 19.00
CA GLU A 88 8.96 13.30 20.20
C GLU A 88 7.56 13.23 20.80
N LYS A 89 6.52 13.25 19.96
CA LYS A 89 5.12 13.10 20.37
C LYS A 89 4.74 11.65 20.72
N ARG A 90 5.64 10.68 20.56
CA ARG A 90 5.41 9.23 20.75
C ARG A 90 4.25 8.70 19.90
N LEU A 91 4.07 9.23 18.69
CA LEU A 91 3.07 8.73 17.76
C LEU A 91 3.54 7.41 17.15
N PRO A 92 2.64 6.45 16.93
CA PRO A 92 2.93 5.28 16.12
C PRO A 92 3.39 5.69 14.71
N VAL A 93 4.55 5.19 14.28
CA VAL A 93 5.06 5.36 12.93
C VAL A 93 5.05 4.01 12.27
N VAL A 94 4.18 3.82 11.27
CA VAL A 94 3.99 2.58 10.53
C VAL A 94 4.50 2.73 9.10
N ARG A 95 5.03 1.66 8.53
CA ARG A 95 5.46 1.65 7.14
C ARG A 95 4.28 1.48 6.20
N ARG A 96 4.44 1.90 4.94
CA ARG A 96 3.44 1.73 3.88
C ARG A 96 2.86 0.32 3.82
N ALA A 97 3.70 -0.72 3.81
CA ALA A 97 3.26 -2.10 3.72
C ALA A 97 2.50 -2.58 4.97
N GLU A 98 2.83 -2.06 6.15
CA GLU A 98 2.11 -2.37 7.38
C GLU A 98 0.70 -1.77 7.35
N MET A 99 0.54 -0.53 6.88
CA MET A 99 -0.78 0.08 6.69
C MET A 99 -1.58 -0.64 5.61
N LEU A 100 -0.94 -1.05 4.50
CA LEU A 100 -1.58 -1.86 3.47
C LEU A 100 -2.08 -3.20 4.03
N ALA A 101 -1.27 -3.87 4.85
CA ALA A 101 -1.66 -5.13 5.50
C ALA A 101 -2.89 -4.95 6.41
N GLU A 102 -3.00 -3.83 7.11
CA GLU A 102 -4.19 -3.54 7.91
C GLU A 102 -5.45 -3.32 7.04
N LEU A 103 -5.33 -2.66 5.88
CA LEU A 103 -6.43 -2.55 4.92
C LEU A 103 -6.84 -3.93 4.36
N MET A 104 -5.85 -4.76 4.01
CA MET A 104 -6.09 -6.11 3.48
C MET A 104 -6.88 -6.99 4.45
N ARG A 105 -6.69 -6.82 5.77
CA ARG A 105 -7.46 -7.56 6.80
C ARG A 105 -8.97 -7.26 6.81
N LEU A 106 -9.41 -6.26 6.07
CA LEU A 106 -10.81 -5.87 5.99
C LEU A 106 -11.60 -6.66 4.94
N LYS A 107 -10.89 -7.31 3.98
CA LYS A 107 -11.47 -7.99 2.83
C LYS A 107 -10.73 -9.30 2.54
N SER A 108 -11.30 -10.17 1.72
CA SER A 108 -10.56 -11.28 1.11
C SER A 108 -9.60 -10.74 0.05
N CYS A 109 -8.35 -11.20 0.06
CA CYS A 109 -7.29 -10.56 -0.70
C CYS A 109 -6.61 -11.47 -1.73
N VAL A 110 -6.48 -10.95 -2.94
CA VAL A 110 -5.57 -11.46 -3.96
C VAL A 110 -4.33 -10.57 -3.98
N ALA A 111 -3.16 -11.11 -3.65
CA ALA A 111 -1.89 -10.39 -3.71
C ALA A 111 -1.05 -10.91 -4.89
N ILE A 112 -0.60 -9.98 -5.73
CA ILE A 112 0.18 -10.27 -6.92
C ILE A 112 1.62 -9.83 -6.70
N ALA A 113 2.52 -10.77 -6.61
CA ALA A 113 3.97 -10.57 -6.50
C ALA A 113 4.69 -11.07 -7.76
N GLY A 114 5.98 -10.82 -7.85
CA GLY A 114 6.84 -11.26 -8.93
C GLY A 114 7.78 -10.15 -9.39
N THR A 115 8.86 -10.49 -10.05
CA THR A 115 9.83 -9.52 -10.52
C THR A 115 9.22 -8.60 -11.57
N HIS A 116 8.53 -9.18 -12.55
CA HIS A 116 7.92 -8.46 -13.68
C HIS A 116 6.43 -8.77 -13.83
N GLY A 117 5.68 -7.84 -14.43
CA GLY A 117 4.27 -8.04 -14.79
C GLY A 117 3.26 -7.88 -13.65
N LYS A 118 3.67 -7.52 -12.46
CA LYS A 118 2.78 -7.29 -11.31
C LYS A 118 1.62 -6.37 -11.63
N THR A 119 1.92 -5.14 -12.08
CA THR A 119 0.92 -4.10 -12.40
C THR A 119 -0.10 -4.56 -13.45
N THR A 120 0.39 -5.24 -14.49
CA THR A 120 -0.46 -5.78 -15.56
C THR A 120 -1.37 -6.89 -15.03
N THR A 121 -0.81 -7.84 -14.29
CA THR A 121 -1.56 -8.96 -13.72
C THR A 121 -2.58 -8.47 -12.69
N THR A 122 -2.22 -7.52 -11.84
CA THR A 122 -3.14 -6.89 -10.89
C THR A 122 -4.33 -6.25 -11.61
N SER A 123 -4.07 -5.53 -12.71
CA SER A 123 -5.12 -4.91 -13.52
C SER A 123 -6.03 -5.94 -14.19
N LEU A 124 -5.45 -7.04 -14.70
CA LEU A 124 -6.23 -8.13 -15.32
C LEU A 124 -7.12 -8.84 -14.30
N VAL A 125 -6.58 -9.22 -13.14
CA VAL A 125 -7.34 -9.85 -12.06
C VAL A 125 -8.46 -8.95 -11.58
N ALA A 126 -8.17 -7.65 -11.35
CA ALA A 126 -9.17 -6.68 -10.97
C ALA A 126 -10.31 -6.58 -12.00
N THR A 127 -9.97 -6.53 -13.29
CA THR A 127 -10.96 -6.49 -14.38
C THR A 127 -11.80 -7.76 -14.42
N LEU A 128 -11.20 -8.94 -14.24
CA LEU A 128 -11.93 -10.22 -14.23
C LEU A 128 -12.94 -10.27 -13.07
N LEU A 129 -12.53 -9.86 -11.86
CA LEU A 129 -13.40 -9.82 -10.69
C LEU A 129 -14.52 -8.79 -10.88
N GLU A 130 -14.23 -7.63 -11.45
CA GLU A 130 -15.23 -6.60 -11.76
C GLU A 130 -16.26 -7.12 -12.78
N LYS A 131 -15.82 -7.73 -13.87
CA LYS A 131 -16.71 -8.33 -14.87
C LYS A 131 -17.49 -9.51 -14.32
N GLY A 132 -16.95 -10.20 -13.32
CA GLY A 132 -17.65 -11.23 -12.54
C GLY A 132 -18.68 -10.69 -11.53
N GLY A 133 -18.85 -9.36 -11.43
CA GLY A 133 -19.81 -8.73 -10.51
C GLY A 133 -19.31 -8.64 -9.05
N LEU A 134 -18.02 -8.86 -8.79
CA LEU A 134 -17.45 -8.88 -7.43
C LEU A 134 -16.99 -7.50 -6.95
N ASP A 135 -16.99 -6.48 -7.81
CA ASP A 135 -16.63 -5.08 -7.50
C ASP A 135 -15.45 -4.91 -6.51
N PRO A 136 -14.22 -5.33 -6.87
CA PRO A 136 -13.11 -5.37 -5.95
C PRO A 136 -12.56 -3.97 -5.62
N THR A 137 -12.03 -3.82 -4.40
CA THR A 137 -11.09 -2.74 -4.10
C THR A 137 -9.73 -3.09 -4.71
N VAL A 138 -9.07 -2.13 -5.36
CA VAL A 138 -7.80 -2.34 -6.06
C VAL A 138 -6.75 -1.35 -5.57
N ILE A 139 -5.55 -1.85 -5.24
CA ILE A 139 -4.37 -1.02 -4.95
C ILE A 139 -3.21 -1.55 -5.80
N ASN A 140 -2.75 -0.72 -6.74
CA ASN A 140 -1.73 -1.08 -7.72
C ASN A 140 -0.46 -0.23 -7.52
N GLY A 141 0.69 -0.75 -7.89
CA GLY A 141 1.96 -0.04 -7.88
C GLY A 141 2.14 0.93 -9.06
N GLY A 142 1.24 0.92 -10.03
CA GLY A 142 1.20 1.82 -11.17
C GLY A 142 -0.21 2.34 -11.46
N ILE A 143 -0.32 3.30 -12.37
CA ILE A 143 -1.62 3.80 -12.80
C ILE A 143 -2.36 2.73 -13.60
N ILE A 144 -3.58 2.43 -13.20
CA ILE A 144 -4.48 1.56 -13.94
C ILE A 144 -5.17 2.41 -15.01
N ASN A 145 -4.83 2.21 -16.28
CA ASN A 145 -5.32 3.04 -17.38
C ASN A 145 -6.85 3.12 -17.44
N ALA A 146 -7.55 2.04 -17.11
CA ALA A 146 -9.01 2.00 -17.08
C ALA A 146 -9.63 2.93 -16.02
N TYR A 147 -8.90 3.23 -14.94
CA TYR A 147 -9.39 4.06 -13.83
C TYR A 147 -8.71 5.43 -13.75
N GLY A 148 -7.62 5.65 -14.50
CA GLY A 148 -6.82 6.88 -14.41
C GLY A 148 -6.13 7.10 -13.06
N THR A 149 -6.10 6.08 -12.20
CA THR A 149 -5.55 6.12 -10.85
C THR A 149 -4.90 4.78 -10.50
N ASN A 150 -4.11 4.76 -9.45
CA ASN A 150 -3.46 3.54 -8.94
C ASN A 150 -4.31 2.83 -7.86
N ALA A 151 -5.45 3.37 -7.49
CA ALA A 151 -6.35 2.74 -6.53
C ALA A 151 -7.81 2.98 -6.91
N ARG A 152 -8.64 1.99 -6.63
CA ARG A 152 -10.09 2.07 -6.75
C ARG A 152 -10.71 1.39 -5.53
N MET A 153 -11.66 2.04 -4.88
CA MET A 153 -12.47 1.42 -3.86
C MET A 153 -13.69 0.76 -4.52
N GLY A 154 -13.86 -0.54 -4.29
CA GLY A 154 -15.05 -1.30 -4.63
C GLY A 154 -15.87 -1.63 -3.38
N GLU A 155 -17.17 -1.86 -3.56
CA GLU A 155 -18.08 -2.23 -2.47
C GLU A 155 -18.05 -3.72 -2.14
N GLY A 156 -17.45 -4.54 -3.03
CA GLY A 156 -17.36 -6.00 -2.86
C GLY A 156 -16.42 -6.45 -1.75
N GLU A 157 -16.48 -7.73 -1.43
CA GLU A 157 -15.70 -8.38 -0.36
C GLU A 157 -14.23 -8.62 -0.73
N TRP A 158 -13.84 -8.38 -1.98
CA TRP A 158 -12.49 -8.66 -2.48
C TRP A 158 -11.62 -7.42 -2.60
N MET A 159 -10.33 -7.62 -2.32
CA MET A 159 -9.27 -6.65 -2.57
C MET A 159 -8.19 -7.29 -3.46
N VAL A 160 -7.73 -6.56 -4.46
CA VAL A 160 -6.62 -6.95 -5.34
C VAL A 160 -5.48 -5.99 -5.12
N VAL A 161 -4.32 -6.50 -4.73
CA VAL A 161 -3.18 -5.66 -4.41
C VAL A 161 -1.92 -6.10 -5.16
N GLU A 162 -1.13 -5.14 -5.59
CA GLU A 162 0.23 -5.38 -6.03
C GLU A 162 1.16 -5.46 -4.81
N ALA A 163 1.87 -6.57 -4.68
CA ALA A 163 2.80 -6.86 -3.60
C ALA A 163 4.24 -6.54 -4.05
N ASP A 164 4.85 -5.53 -3.45
CA ASP A 164 6.19 -5.05 -3.79
C ASP A 164 7.24 -5.83 -2.99
N GLU A 165 8.06 -6.62 -3.70
CA GLU A 165 9.10 -7.46 -3.12
C GLU A 165 10.41 -6.72 -2.84
N SER A 166 10.58 -5.50 -3.33
CA SER A 166 11.87 -4.79 -3.37
C SER A 166 12.57 -4.63 -2.02
N ASP A 167 11.82 -4.55 -0.94
CA ASP A 167 12.30 -4.37 0.44
C ASP A 167 11.89 -5.50 1.41
N GLY A 168 11.36 -6.62 0.86
CA GLY A 168 10.90 -7.77 1.63
C GLY A 168 9.62 -7.54 2.46
N THR A 169 9.03 -6.34 2.42
CA THR A 169 7.83 -6.04 3.22
C THR A 169 6.57 -6.73 2.71
N PHE A 170 6.57 -7.23 1.46
CA PHE A 170 5.47 -8.01 0.91
C PHE A 170 5.16 -9.29 1.71
N LEU A 171 6.12 -9.82 2.45
CA LEU A 171 5.93 -10.97 3.37
C LEU A 171 4.96 -10.68 4.52
N LYS A 172 4.68 -9.41 4.79
CA LYS A 172 3.73 -8.99 5.83
C LYS A 172 2.28 -8.91 5.34
N LEU A 173 2.07 -9.02 4.02
CA LEU A 173 0.75 -8.87 3.42
C LEU A 173 -0.08 -10.16 3.63
N PRO A 174 -1.24 -10.09 4.31
CA PRO A 174 -2.12 -11.23 4.48
C PRO A 174 -2.93 -11.43 3.18
N ALA A 175 -2.63 -12.49 2.45
CA ALA A 175 -3.33 -12.83 1.22
C ALA A 175 -4.06 -14.17 1.36
N ASP A 176 -5.31 -14.24 0.89
CA ASP A 176 -6.05 -15.50 0.72
C ASP A 176 -5.64 -16.20 -0.58
N VAL A 177 -5.28 -15.40 -1.59
CA VAL A 177 -4.74 -15.89 -2.86
C VAL A 177 -3.45 -15.15 -3.17
N ALA A 178 -2.37 -15.90 -3.37
CA ALA A 178 -1.08 -15.38 -3.81
C ALA A 178 -0.82 -15.74 -5.28
N ILE A 179 -0.48 -14.73 -6.08
CA ILE A 179 -0.07 -14.94 -7.47
C ILE A 179 1.39 -14.50 -7.61
N VAL A 180 2.25 -15.39 -8.11
CA VAL A 180 3.64 -15.07 -8.43
C VAL A 180 3.81 -15.15 -9.95
N THR A 181 4.08 -14.02 -10.58
CA THR A 181 4.16 -13.93 -12.04
C THR A 181 5.44 -14.56 -12.60
N ASN A 182 6.57 -14.28 -11.99
CA ASN A 182 7.90 -14.80 -12.28
C ASN A 182 8.86 -14.42 -11.16
N ILE A 183 10.05 -15.03 -11.14
CA ILE A 183 11.11 -14.76 -10.15
C ILE A 183 12.43 -14.65 -10.90
N ASP A 184 13.01 -13.45 -10.96
CA ASP A 184 14.30 -13.14 -11.55
C ASP A 184 15.27 -12.55 -10.52
N PRO A 185 16.58 -12.54 -10.76
CA PRO A 185 17.58 -12.08 -9.80
C PRO A 185 17.66 -10.55 -9.73
N GLU A 186 16.61 -9.93 -9.22
CA GLU A 186 16.55 -8.49 -8.93
C GLU A 186 16.60 -8.21 -7.42
N HIS A 187 16.78 -6.94 -7.05
CA HIS A 187 16.87 -6.48 -5.65
C HIS A 187 17.93 -7.19 -4.81
N LEU A 188 19.06 -7.59 -5.45
CA LEU A 188 20.15 -8.30 -4.78
C LEU A 188 20.89 -7.43 -3.76
N ASP A 189 20.79 -6.12 -3.84
CA ASP A 189 21.24 -5.15 -2.83
C ASP A 189 20.50 -5.35 -1.50
N HIS A 190 19.22 -5.74 -1.55
CA HIS A 190 18.41 -6.07 -0.37
C HIS A 190 18.57 -7.54 0.08
N TYR A 191 18.48 -8.48 -0.86
CA TYR A 191 18.45 -9.93 -0.55
C TYR A 191 19.83 -10.57 -0.46
N GLY A 192 20.87 -9.94 -1.02
CA GLY A 192 22.23 -10.45 -1.05
C GLY A 192 22.49 -11.46 -2.17
N ASN A 193 21.58 -12.41 -2.44
CA ASN A 193 21.71 -13.42 -3.50
C ASN A 193 20.34 -13.91 -4.00
N PHE A 194 20.35 -14.61 -5.13
CA PHE A 194 19.13 -15.10 -5.77
C PHE A 194 18.38 -16.19 -4.99
N ASP A 195 19.10 -17.01 -4.23
CA ASP A 195 18.46 -18.03 -3.39
C ASP A 195 17.64 -17.39 -2.26
N ALA A 196 18.10 -16.27 -1.71
CA ALA A 196 17.33 -15.49 -0.74
C ALA A 196 16.07 -14.87 -1.37
N VAL A 197 16.14 -14.37 -2.63
CA VAL A 197 14.96 -13.91 -3.37
C VAL A 197 13.96 -15.06 -3.51
N ARG A 198 14.39 -16.24 -3.99
CA ARG A 198 13.52 -17.43 -4.13
C ARG A 198 12.92 -17.86 -2.80
N ALA A 199 13.69 -17.82 -1.72
CA ALA A 199 13.21 -18.16 -0.39
C ALA A 199 12.11 -17.18 0.09
N ALA A 200 12.26 -15.88 -0.19
CA ALA A 200 11.25 -14.87 0.13
C ALA A 200 9.93 -15.13 -0.64
N PHE A 201 10.00 -15.40 -1.95
CA PHE A 201 8.79 -15.75 -2.72
C PHE A 201 8.13 -17.04 -2.25
N ARG A 202 8.94 -18.06 -1.88
CA ARG A 202 8.40 -19.28 -1.25
C ARG A 202 7.65 -18.95 0.04
N GLN A 203 8.26 -18.18 0.93
CA GLN A 203 7.62 -17.76 2.18
C GLN A 203 6.34 -16.96 1.93
N PHE A 204 6.32 -16.09 0.92
CA PHE A 204 5.12 -15.34 0.53
C PHE A 204 3.94 -16.28 0.20
N VAL A 205 4.19 -17.33 -0.58
CA VAL A 205 3.16 -18.33 -0.91
C VAL A 205 2.80 -19.20 0.29
N GLU A 206 3.78 -19.59 1.12
CA GLU A 206 3.56 -20.39 2.34
C GLU A 206 2.77 -19.62 3.42
N ASN A 207 2.75 -18.28 3.38
CA ASN A 207 1.94 -17.45 4.28
C ASN A 207 0.43 -17.49 3.94
N VAL A 208 0.05 -18.02 2.78
CA VAL A 208 -1.37 -18.19 2.40
C VAL A 208 -2.03 -19.17 3.36
N PRO A 209 -3.20 -18.86 3.92
CA PRO A 209 -3.87 -19.74 4.86
C PRO A 209 -4.33 -21.05 4.19
N PHE A 210 -4.59 -22.08 4.98
CA PHE A 210 -4.92 -23.43 4.48
C PHE A 210 -6.17 -23.48 3.59
N TYR A 211 -7.02 -22.50 3.65
CA TYR A 211 -8.23 -22.36 2.82
C TYR A 211 -8.00 -21.51 1.56
N GLY A 212 -6.84 -20.91 1.44
CA GLY A 212 -6.41 -20.16 0.26
C GLY A 212 -5.58 -21.01 -0.71
N PHE A 213 -5.03 -20.37 -1.73
CA PHE A 213 -4.16 -21.05 -2.70
C PHE A 213 -3.15 -20.10 -3.34
N GLY A 214 -2.06 -20.68 -3.88
CA GLY A 214 -1.05 -19.98 -4.67
C GLY A 214 -1.14 -20.35 -6.16
N VAL A 215 -0.87 -19.38 -7.01
CA VAL A 215 -0.72 -19.52 -8.46
C VAL A 215 0.70 -19.12 -8.84
N MET A 216 1.44 -20.02 -9.53
CA MET A 216 2.82 -19.80 -9.96
C MET A 216 3.01 -20.23 -11.42
#